data_77eddf681effc6659cf9737a119c54f4
#
_entry.id   77eddf681effc6659cf9737a119c54f4
#
_cell.length_a   1.000
_cell.length_b   1.000
_cell.length_c   1.000
_cell.angle_alpha   90.00
_cell.angle_beta   90.00
_cell.angle_gamma   90.00
#
_symmetry.space_group_name_H-M   'P 1'
#
loop_
_entity.id
_entity.type
_entity.pdbx_description
1 polymer ?
#
loop_
_entity_poly.entity_id
_entity_poly.type
_entity_poly.pdbx_seq_one_letter_code
_entity_poly.pdbx_strand_id
1 'polypeptide(L)'
;MLTVGSLFLGKAIDLDYQGQGIVKHEGYVVFVRGLIDGEEAKIKITRVKKNFGQGEVIDIIKTSPDRVDDDSSRFGSCDLIHISKSKQLKWQRRITRETFKKIMNQDFEVHETITDGIDKHYRNKSVFHVLDSMHLTLGLYNQNSTELLPVDQFVLSDRKTNELLNHLSIKRCVINPKVFKYMVFRTNLNQEILVTLVATKELFLGREQLVDRIKEIKGVVGITLNINNQSNRILGDESITIYGENLITEPLNDIDMLVN
;
A
#
# COMPACT_ATOMS: atom_id res chain seq x y z
N MET A 1 -36.17 -0.85 -0.04
CA MET A 1 -35.22 -0.47 -1.10
C MET A 1 -34.06 0.27 -0.46
N LEU A 2 -32.82 -0.14 -0.69
CA LEU A 2 -31.62 0.50 -0.11
C LEU A 2 -31.32 1.83 -0.80
N THR A 3 -30.93 2.83 0.01
CA THR A 3 -30.46 4.15 -0.44
C THR A 3 -29.06 4.40 0.11
N VAL A 4 -28.34 5.37 -0.44
CA VAL A 4 -27.05 5.81 0.12
C VAL A 4 -27.25 6.26 1.57
N GLY A 5 -26.42 5.77 2.48
CA GLY A 5 -26.53 5.97 3.92
C GLY A 5 -27.39 4.94 4.67
N SER A 6 -28.15 4.08 3.97
CA SER A 6 -28.91 3.00 4.63
C SER A 6 -27.97 2.06 5.40
N LEU A 7 -28.41 1.65 6.58
CA LEU A 7 -27.73 0.68 7.45
C LEU A 7 -28.51 -0.62 7.47
N PHE A 8 -27.83 -1.76 7.33
CA PHE A 8 -28.44 -3.08 7.48
C PHE A 8 -27.43 -4.10 8.03
N LEU A 9 -27.94 -5.22 8.54
CA LEU A 9 -27.14 -6.38 8.92
C LEU A 9 -27.03 -7.32 7.73
N GLY A 10 -25.80 -7.70 7.39
CA GLY A 10 -25.55 -8.56 6.25
C GLY A 10 -24.47 -9.59 6.52
N LYS A 11 -24.58 -10.74 5.86
CA LYS A 11 -23.59 -11.79 5.88
C LYS A 11 -22.90 -11.88 4.51
N ALA A 12 -21.57 -11.86 4.49
CA ALA A 12 -20.82 -12.13 3.29
C ALA A 12 -20.91 -13.62 2.94
N ILE A 13 -21.32 -13.92 1.72
CA ILE A 13 -21.48 -15.29 1.21
C ILE A 13 -20.31 -15.74 0.36
N ASP A 14 -19.52 -14.78 -0.15
CA ASP A 14 -18.35 -15.03 -0.99
C ASP A 14 -17.49 -13.77 -1.10
N LEU A 15 -16.34 -13.87 -1.80
CA LEU A 15 -15.48 -12.75 -2.21
C LEU A 15 -15.54 -12.58 -3.72
N ASP A 16 -15.64 -11.33 -4.19
CA ASP A 16 -15.51 -11.00 -5.60
C ASP A 16 -14.04 -11.04 -6.08
N TYR A 17 -13.80 -10.70 -7.35
CA TYR A 17 -12.46 -10.68 -7.94
C TYR A 17 -11.55 -9.56 -7.40
N GLN A 18 -12.09 -8.61 -6.65
CA GLN A 18 -11.35 -7.54 -5.96
C GLN A 18 -11.13 -7.85 -4.47
N GLY A 19 -11.58 -9.02 -3.99
CA GLY A 19 -11.51 -9.38 -2.59
C GLY A 19 -12.56 -8.69 -1.71
N GLN A 20 -13.65 -8.15 -2.30
CA GLN A 20 -14.75 -7.55 -1.57
C GLN A 20 -15.77 -8.63 -1.19
N GLY A 21 -16.31 -8.55 0.03
CA GLY A 21 -17.37 -9.44 0.46
C GLY A 21 -18.66 -9.24 -0.35
N ILE A 22 -19.23 -10.33 -0.86
CA ILE A 22 -20.52 -10.33 -1.56
C ILE A 22 -21.62 -10.57 -0.54
N VAL A 23 -22.50 -9.59 -0.37
CA VAL A 23 -23.67 -9.67 0.52
C VAL A 23 -24.95 -9.59 -0.31
N LYS A 24 -25.94 -10.41 0.02
CA LYS A 24 -27.28 -10.31 -0.58
C LYS A 24 -28.27 -9.77 0.45
N HIS A 25 -28.95 -8.70 0.12
CA HIS A 25 -30.02 -8.12 0.92
C HIS A 25 -31.30 -8.03 0.09
N GLU A 26 -32.32 -8.82 0.44
CA GLU A 26 -33.58 -8.91 -0.30
C GLU A 26 -33.41 -9.14 -1.82
N GLY A 27 -32.46 -10.00 -2.19
CA GLY A 27 -32.12 -10.28 -3.60
C GLY A 27 -31.17 -9.26 -4.28
N TYR A 28 -30.92 -8.13 -3.64
CA TYR A 28 -29.99 -7.12 -4.15
C TYR A 28 -28.55 -7.40 -3.70
N VAL A 29 -27.60 -7.37 -4.63
CA VAL A 29 -26.19 -7.65 -4.35
C VAL A 29 -25.49 -6.38 -3.86
N VAL A 30 -24.74 -6.48 -2.77
CA VAL A 30 -23.90 -5.42 -2.24
C VAL A 30 -22.46 -5.93 -2.11
N PHE A 31 -21.52 -5.22 -2.72
CA PHE A 31 -20.08 -5.46 -2.56
C PHE A 31 -19.57 -4.64 -1.39
N VAL A 32 -18.97 -5.32 -0.42
CA VAL A 32 -18.56 -4.70 0.85
C VAL A 32 -17.06 -4.91 1.03
N ARG A 33 -16.31 -3.82 0.97
CA ARG A 33 -14.87 -3.86 1.16
C ARG A 33 -14.51 -4.14 2.61
N GLY A 34 -13.43 -4.92 2.80
CA GLY A 34 -12.96 -5.28 4.14
C GLY A 34 -13.79 -6.34 4.85
N LEU A 35 -14.85 -6.86 4.22
CA LEU A 35 -15.66 -7.98 4.74
C LEU A 35 -15.25 -9.25 3.99
N ILE A 36 -15.04 -10.36 4.71
CA ILE A 36 -14.70 -11.66 4.13
C ILE A 36 -15.86 -12.65 4.27
N ASP A 37 -15.88 -13.66 3.40
CA ASP A 37 -16.94 -14.66 3.40
C ASP A 37 -17.08 -15.35 4.77
N GLY A 38 -18.33 -15.59 5.17
CA GLY A 38 -18.71 -16.14 6.46
C GLY A 38 -18.91 -15.10 7.57
N GLU A 39 -18.42 -13.86 7.39
CA GLU A 39 -18.61 -12.79 8.38
C GLU A 39 -20.01 -12.17 8.32
N GLU A 40 -20.46 -11.70 9.47
CA GLU A 40 -21.67 -10.90 9.63
C GLU A 40 -21.31 -9.51 10.15
N ALA A 41 -21.84 -8.48 9.49
CA ALA A 41 -21.49 -7.11 9.82
C ALA A 41 -22.69 -6.16 9.71
N LYS A 42 -22.58 -5.03 10.43
CA LYS A 42 -23.39 -3.84 10.17
C LYS A 42 -22.76 -3.09 9.02
N ILE A 43 -23.52 -2.93 7.93
CA ILE A 43 -23.05 -2.39 6.65
C ILE A 43 -23.79 -1.08 6.38
N LYS A 44 -23.05 -0.06 5.92
CA LYS A 44 -23.59 1.20 5.43
C LYS A 44 -23.45 1.25 3.91
N ILE A 45 -24.52 1.56 3.22
CA ILE A 45 -24.51 1.74 1.77
C ILE A 45 -23.81 3.04 1.41
N THR A 46 -22.76 2.94 0.58
CA THR A 46 -22.00 4.08 0.06
C THR A 46 -22.38 4.45 -1.37
N ARG A 47 -22.89 3.46 -2.15
CA ARG A 47 -23.33 3.66 -3.52
C ARG A 47 -24.44 2.70 -3.91
N VAL A 48 -25.41 3.20 -4.67
CA VAL A 48 -26.50 2.38 -5.25
C VAL A 48 -26.47 2.48 -6.76
N LYS A 49 -26.52 1.34 -7.44
CA LYS A 49 -26.69 1.20 -8.89
C LYS A 49 -27.92 0.31 -9.17
N LYS A 50 -28.37 0.24 -10.44
CA LYS A 50 -29.56 -0.53 -10.84
C LYS A 50 -29.49 -2.00 -10.37
N ASN A 51 -28.33 -2.67 -10.52
CA ASN A 51 -28.21 -4.11 -10.32
C ASN A 51 -27.38 -4.47 -9.08
N PHE A 52 -26.65 -3.53 -8.47
CA PHE A 52 -25.81 -3.78 -7.30
C PHE A 52 -25.56 -2.51 -6.50
N GLY A 53 -25.14 -2.65 -5.27
CA GLY A 53 -24.66 -1.57 -4.40
C GLY A 53 -23.21 -1.77 -3.97
N GLN A 54 -22.66 -0.74 -3.37
CA GLN A 54 -21.39 -0.77 -2.63
C GLN A 54 -21.68 -0.36 -1.19
N GLY A 55 -20.99 -0.99 -0.26
CA GLY A 55 -21.09 -0.70 1.16
C GLY A 55 -19.73 -0.71 1.85
N GLU A 56 -19.72 -0.12 3.03
CA GLU A 56 -18.60 -0.13 3.95
C GLU A 56 -19.00 -0.83 5.25
N VAL A 57 -18.05 -1.51 5.88
CA VAL A 57 -18.23 -2.14 7.19
C VAL A 57 -18.27 -1.04 8.26
N ILE A 58 -19.31 -1.03 9.08
CA ILE A 58 -19.39 -0.17 10.27
C ILE A 58 -18.93 -0.94 11.51
N ASP A 59 -19.33 -2.20 11.62
CA ASP A 59 -19.00 -3.06 12.75
C ASP A 59 -19.10 -4.53 12.33
N ILE A 60 -18.13 -5.35 12.74
CA ILE A 60 -18.15 -6.80 12.49
C ILE A 60 -18.77 -7.49 13.71
N ILE A 61 -19.92 -8.13 13.52
CA ILE A 61 -20.67 -8.81 14.57
C ILE A 61 -20.14 -10.23 14.77
N LYS A 62 -19.80 -10.89 13.66
CA LYS A 62 -19.25 -12.25 13.67
C LYS A 62 -18.06 -12.30 12.74
N THR A 63 -16.89 -12.61 13.31
CA THR A 63 -15.65 -12.73 12.57
C THR A 63 -15.49 -14.11 11.92
N SER A 64 -14.80 -14.15 10.79
CA SER A 64 -14.29 -15.39 10.17
C SER A 64 -13.01 -15.85 10.87
N PRO A 65 -12.76 -17.18 10.98
CA PRO A 65 -11.46 -17.68 11.45
C PRO A 65 -10.29 -17.30 10.52
N ASP A 66 -10.60 -16.87 9.30
CA ASP A 66 -9.61 -16.40 8.32
C ASP A 66 -9.32 -14.90 8.43
N ARG A 67 -9.93 -14.18 9.37
CA ARG A 67 -9.63 -12.77 9.60
C ARG A 67 -8.29 -12.59 10.29
N VAL A 68 -7.50 -11.66 9.77
CA VAL A 68 -6.28 -11.16 10.40
C VAL A 68 -6.53 -9.70 10.80
N ASP A 69 -6.26 -9.39 12.05
CA ASP A 69 -6.29 -8.01 12.53
C ASP A 69 -4.95 -7.35 12.23
N ASP A 70 -4.95 -6.38 11.32
CA ASP A 70 -3.76 -5.65 10.91
C ASP A 70 -4.15 -4.21 10.56
N ASP A 71 -3.62 -3.26 11.34
CA ASP A 71 -3.90 -1.83 11.18
C ASP A 71 -3.53 -1.28 9.79
N SER A 72 -2.66 -1.98 9.06
CA SER A 72 -2.28 -1.61 7.69
C SER A 72 -3.41 -1.76 6.68
N SER A 73 -4.52 -2.42 7.04
CA SER A 73 -5.73 -2.53 6.21
C SER A 73 -6.34 -1.17 5.84
N ARG A 74 -6.03 -0.14 6.61
CA ARG A 74 -6.42 1.26 6.32
C ARG A 74 -5.72 1.87 5.11
N PHE A 75 -4.55 1.34 4.70
CA PHE A 75 -3.82 1.85 3.56
C PHE A 75 -4.30 1.25 2.25
N GLY A 76 -4.48 2.08 1.21
CA GLY A 76 -4.99 1.68 -0.09
C GLY A 76 -4.16 0.64 -0.86
N SER A 77 -2.93 0.36 -0.40
CA SER A 77 -2.04 -0.65 -0.98
C SER A 77 -2.06 -2.00 -0.23
N CYS A 78 -2.94 -2.18 0.77
CA CYS A 78 -3.06 -3.36 1.62
C CYS A 78 -4.46 -4.00 1.52
N ASP A 79 -4.95 -4.22 0.30
CA ASP A 79 -6.34 -4.64 0.04
C ASP A 79 -6.75 -5.96 0.72
N LEU A 80 -5.84 -6.93 0.86
CA LEU A 80 -6.15 -8.27 1.37
C LEU A 80 -5.44 -8.60 2.68
N ILE A 81 -4.78 -7.65 3.32
CA ILE A 81 -3.99 -7.91 4.53
C ILE A 81 -4.83 -8.39 5.71
N HIS A 82 -6.12 -8.09 5.70
CA HIS A 82 -7.10 -8.54 6.68
C HIS A 82 -7.55 -10.00 6.48
N ILE A 83 -7.04 -10.69 5.46
CA ILE A 83 -7.37 -12.08 5.13
C ILE A 83 -6.14 -12.95 5.36
N SER A 84 -6.32 -14.13 5.98
CA SER A 84 -5.24 -15.08 6.21
C SER A 84 -4.54 -15.47 4.91
N LYS A 85 -3.21 -15.68 4.93
CA LYS A 85 -2.42 -16.08 3.76
C LYS A 85 -3.00 -17.31 3.07
N SER A 86 -3.37 -18.33 3.86
CA SER A 86 -3.98 -19.55 3.34
C SER A 86 -5.25 -19.26 2.54
N LYS A 87 -6.11 -18.37 3.06
CA LYS A 87 -7.35 -17.98 2.39
C LYS A 87 -7.07 -17.17 1.12
N GLN A 88 -6.10 -16.24 1.16
CA GLN A 88 -5.69 -15.47 -0.02
C GLN A 88 -5.24 -16.39 -1.16
N LEU A 89 -4.40 -17.40 -0.90
CA LEU A 89 -3.91 -18.35 -1.91
C LEU A 89 -5.06 -19.16 -2.53
N LYS A 90 -5.98 -19.66 -1.71
CA LYS A 90 -7.18 -20.40 -2.18
C LYS A 90 -8.08 -19.50 -3.03
N TRP A 91 -8.29 -18.25 -2.61
CA TRP A 91 -9.07 -17.27 -3.34
C TRP A 91 -8.41 -16.92 -4.69
N GLN A 92 -7.10 -16.68 -4.73
CA GLN A 92 -6.37 -16.41 -5.98
C GLN A 92 -6.54 -17.56 -7.00
N ARG A 93 -6.36 -18.80 -6.56
CA ARG A 93 -6.57 -19.98 -7.41
C ARG A 93 -8.00 -20.03 -7.95
N ARG A 94 -8.99 -19.85 -7.08
CA ARG A 94 -10.41 -19.86 -7.45
C ARG A 94 -10.76 -18.77 -8.46
N ILE A 95 -10.40 -17.51 -8.18
CA ILE A 95 -10.69 -16.38 -9.06
C ILE A 95 -10.02 -16.55 -10.42
N THR A 96 -8.81 -17.07 -10.47
CA THR A 96 -8.12 -17.38 -11.74
C THR A 96 -8.94 -18.38 -12.56
N ARG A 97 -9.35 -19.50 -11.96
CA ARG A 97 -10.17 -20.52 -12.63
C ARG A 97 -11.49 -19.97 -13.13
N GLU A 98 -12.21 -19.22 -12.28
CA GLU A 98 -13.50 -18.62 -12.64
C GLU A 98 -13.36 -17.59 -13.76
N THR A 99 -12.28 -16.81 -13.79
CA THR A 99 -11.99 -15.84 -14.84
C THR A 99 -11.76 -16.54 -16.18
N PHE A 100 -10.93 -17.60 -16.22
CA PHE A 100 -10.73 -18.39 -17.44
C PHE A 100 -12.04 -19.02 -17.92
N LYS A 101 -12.79 -19.63 -17.02
CA LYS A 101 -14.09 -20.22 -17.34
C LYS A 101 -15.05 -19.19 -17.96
N LYS A 102 -15.12 -17.99 -17.40
CA LYS A 102 -16.00 -16.92 -17.87
C LYS A 102 -15.58 -16.36 -19.23
N ILE A 103 -14.26 -16.15 -19.46
CA ILE A 103 -13.75 -15.50 -20.66
C ILE A 103 -13.66 -16.50 -21.82
N MET A 104 -13.14 -17.69 -21.55
CA MET A 104 -12.87 -18.70 -22.58
C MET A 104 -13.99 -19.74 -22.73
N ASN A 105 -15.01 -19.71 -21.87
CA ASN A 105 -16.08 -20.69 -21.78
C ASN A 105 -15.55 -22.13 -21.63
N GLN A 106 -14.40 -22.30 -20.97
CA GLN A 106 -13.74 -23.56 -20.71
C GLN A 106 -13.29 -23.63 -19.25
N ASP A 107 -13.41 -24.80 -18.64
CA ASP A 107 -12.95 -25.02 -17.27
C ASP A 107 -11.54 -25.62 -17.29
N PHE A 108 -10.54 -24.80 -16.97
CA PHE A 108 -9.16 -25.21 -16.89
C PHE A 108 -8.80 -25.61 -15.46
N GLU A 109 -7.97 -26.61 -15.34
CA GLU A 109 -7.32 -26.91 -14.08
C GLU A 109 -6.30 -25.80 -13.77
N VAL A 110 -6.43 -25.18 -12.61
CA VAL A 110 -5.46 -24.20 -12.08
C VAL A 110 -4.74 -24.84 -10.91
N HIS A 111 -3.43 -24.93 -11.00
CA HIS A 111 -2.60 -25.47 -9.92
C HIS A 111 -2.64 -24.57 -8.68
N GLU A 112 -2.12 -25.07 -7.58
CA GLU A 112 -1.99 -24.27 -6.36
C GLU A 112 -1.09 -23.06 -6.59
N THR A 113 -1.42 -21.96 -5.93
CA THR A 113 -0.64 -20.73 -6.02
C THR A 113 0.74 -20.97 -5.39
N ILE A 114 1.79 -20.77 -6.18
CA ILE A 114 3.18 -20.87 -5.71
C ILE A 114 3.48 -19.63 -4.85
N THR A 115 4.13 -19.85 -3.72
CA THR A 115 4.53 -18.78 -2.79
C THR A 115 5.83 -19.17 -2.09
N ASP A 116 6.67 -18.18 -1.80
CA ASP A 116 7.84 -18.29 -0.93
C ASP A 116 7.48 -18.14 0.57
N GLY A 117 6.20 -17.92 0.88
CA GLY A 117 5.72 -17.68 2.24
C GLY A 117 5.90 -16.25 2.75
N ILE A 118 6.58 -15.37 2.01
CA ILE A 118 6.80 -13.98 2.40
C ILE A 118 5.55 -13.16 2.04
N ASP A 119 4.91 -12.55 3.02
CA ASP A 119 3.72 -11.72 2.85
C ASP A 119 3.90 -10.28 3.39
N LYS A 120 4.98 -10.04 4.13
CA LYS A 120 5.34 -8.75 4.72
C LYS A 120 6.80 -8.41 4.39
N HIS A 121 7.11 -7.11 4.40
CA HIS A 121 8.48 -6.59 4.21
C HIS A 121 9.17 -6.98 2.89
N TYR A 122 8.40 -7.26 1.83
CA TYR A 122 8.91 -7.71 0.54
C TYR A 122 9.15 -6.59 -0.48
N ARG A 123 8.63 -5.37 -0.21
CA ARG A 123 8.78 -4.25 -1.12
C ARG A 123 10.15 -3.60 -0.98
N ASN A 124 10.97 -3.75 -2.00
CA ASN A 124 12.27 -3.10 -2.10
C ASN A 124 12.20 -1.65 -2.60
N LYS A 125 11.05 -1.20 -3.12
CA LYS A 125 10.79 0.21 -3.47
C LYS A 125 9.52 0.70 -2.80
N SER A 126 9.62 1.81 -2.07
CA SER A 126 8.51 2.45 -1.39
C SER A 126 8.51 3.95 -1.63
N VAL A 127 7.31 4.52 -1.79
CA VAL A 127 7.11 5.95 -2.01
C VAL A 127 6.19 6.48 -0.92
N PHE A 128 6.63 7.50 -0.23
CA PHE A 128 5.83 8.17 0.81
C PHE A 128 5.62 9.63 0.46
N HIS A 129 4.41 10.09 0.70
CA HIS A 129 4.04 11.50 0.57
C HIS A 129 4.51 12.29 1.79
N VAL A 130 4.92 13.52 1.57
CA VAL A 130 5.15 14.47 2.66
C VAL A 130 3.82 15.14 2.99
N LEU A 131 3.37 15.02 4.23
CA LEU A 131 2.13 15.63 4.69
C LEU A 131 2.29 17.15 4.84
N ASP A 132 1.16 17.87 4.75
CA ASP A 132 1.13 19.32 4.96
C ASP A 132 1.32 19.67 6.45
N SER A 133 2.57 19.59 6.87
CA SER A 133 3.04 19.83 8.24
C SER A 133 4.40 20.51 8.21
N MET A 134 4.66 21.43 9.14
CA MET A 134 5.98 22.05 9.29
C MET A 134 7.07 21.05 9.76
N HIS A 135 6.68 19.98 10.42
CA HIS A 135 7.58 18.91 10.79
C HIS A 135 7.43 17.76 9.80
N LEU A 136 8.56 17.21 9.35
CA LEU A 136 8.55 16.06 8.44
C LEU A 136 7.63 14.97 8.98
N THR A 137 6.59 14.71 8.23
CA THR A 137 5.65 13.62 8.47
C THR A 137 5.41 12.95 7.14
N LEU A 138 5.73 11.67 7.06
CA LEU A 138 5.51 10.86 5.87
C LEU A 138 4.18 10.14 5.97
N GLY A 139 3.55 9.88 4.84
CA GLY A 139 2.26 9.22 4.82
C GLY A 139 1.94 8.49 3.54
N LEU A 140 0.88 7.69 3.65
CA LEU A 140 0.28 6.93 2.56
C LEU A 140 -1.21 7.27 2.47
N TYR A 141 -1.79 7.09 1.30
CA TYR A 141 -3.22 7.31 1.12
C TYR A 141 -4.05 6.33 1.95
N ASN A 142 -5.03 6.88 2.64
CA ASN A 142 -6.13 6.12 3.20
C ASN A 142 -6.88 5.38 2.10
N GLN A 143 -7.38 4.20 2.39
CA GLN A 143 -8.09 3.36 1.45
C GLN A 143 -9.32 4.08 0.86
N ASN A 144 -9.42 4.11 -0.48
CA ASN A 144 -10.50 4.80 -1.24
C ASN A 144 -10.64 6.31 -0.97
N SER A 145 -9.60 6.98 -0.55
CA SER A 145 -9.58 8.38 -0.20
C SER A 145 -8.39 9.09 -0.81
N THR A 146 -8.46 10.40 -0.89
CA THR A 146 -7.32 11.30 -1.16
C THR A 146 -6.67 11.79 0.14
N GLU A 147 -7.15 11.34 1.28
CA GLU A 147 -6.60 11.66 2.60
C GLU A 147 -5.27 10.93 2.80
N LEU A 148 -4.26 11.63 3.27
CA LEU A 148 -2.97 11.07 3.65
C LEU A 148 -2.96 10.77 5.15
N LEU A 149 -2.70 9.52 5.49
CA LEU A 149 -2.50 9.07 6.87
C LEU A 149 -1.01 9.02 7.20
N PRO A 150 -0.58 9.53 8.35
CA PRO A 150 0.81 9.45 8.78
C PRO A 150 1.24 8.00 8.96
N VAL A 151 2.52 7.74 8.64
CA VAL A 151 3.13 6.42 8.75
C VAL A 151 4.56 6.54 9.26
N ASP A 152 4.89 5.75 10.28
CA ASP A 152 6.24 5.57 10.83
C ASP A 152 6.79 4.16 10.60
N GLN A 153 5.91 3.23 10.22
CA GLN A 153 6.21 1.89 9.76
C GLN A 153 5.17 1.46 8.72
N PHE A 154 5.59 0.69 7.73
CA PHE A 154 4.68 0.16 6.72
C PHE A 154 4.97 -1.32 6.48
N VAL A 155 3.98 -2.15 6.73
CA VAL A 155 4.10 -3.62 6.78
C VAL A 155 4.66 -4.24 5.50
N LEU A 156 4.45 -3.63 4.34
CA LEU A 156 4.91 -4.15 3.05
C LEU A 156 6.33 -3.67 2.70
N SER A 157 6.78 -2.53 3.25
CA SER A 157 8.13 -2.01 2.99
C SER A 157 9.20 -2.88 3.62
N ASP A 158 10.34 -2.98 2.96
CA ASP A 158 11.52 -3.63 3.50
C ASP A 158 11.87 -3.14 4.91
N ARG A 159 12.51 -3.99 5.69
CA ARG A 159 12.87 -3.69 7.09
C ARG A 159 13.79 -2.47 7.21
N LYS A 160 14.72 -2.30 6.27
CA LYS A 160 15.65 -1.16 6.23
C LYS A 160 14.90 0.15 5.96
N THR A 161 13.90 0.12 5.07
CA THR A 161 12.99 1.26 4.85
C THR A 161 12.23 1.61 6.13
N ASN A 162 11.72 0.61 6.86
CA ASN A 162 11.01 0.84 8.13
C ASN A 162 11.92 1.39 9.24
N GLU A 163 13.17 0.95 9.30
CA GLU A 163 14.18 1.51 10.22
C GLU A 163 14.35 3.01 9.98
N LEU A 164 14.48 3.42 8.71
CA LEU A 164 14.63 4.82 8.33
C LEU A 164 13.34 5.63 8.58
N LEU A 165 12.16 5.08 8.26
CA LEU A 165 10.88 5.74 8.55
C LEU A 165 10.73 6.04 10.04
N ASN A 166 10.97 5.04 10.88
CA ASN A 166 10.88 5.21 12.33
C ASN A 166 11.91 6.23 12.84
N HIS A 167 13.15 6.18 12.37
CA HIS A 167 14.18 7.15 12.73
C HIS A 167 13.75 8.59 12.41
N LEU A 168 13.24 8.83 11.20
CA LEU A 168 12.79 10.15 10.77
C LEU A 168 11.53 10.61 11.52
N SER A 169 10.65 9.71 11.94
CA SER A 169 9.46 10.04 12.74
C SER A 169 9.80 10.53 14.14
N ILE A 170 10.86 9.99 14.73
CA ILE A 170 11.36 10.35 16.06
C ILE A 170 12.18 11.64 16.00
N LYS A 171 13.15 11.71 15.07
CA LYS A 171 14.04 12.86 14.89
C LYS A 171 13.49 13.84 13.85
N ARG A 172 12.36 14.46 14.15
CA ARG A 172 11.63 15.35 13.25
C ARG A 172 12.51 16.51 12.76
N CYS A 173 12.48 16.73 11.45
CA CYS A 173 13.06 17.90 10.80
C CYS A 173 11.98 18.91 10.49
N VAL A 174 12.29 20.21 10.59
CA VAL A 174 11.43 21.27 10.08
C VAL A 174 11.61 21.36 8.57
N ILE A 175 10.53 21.27 7.81
CA ILE A 175 10.55 21.27 6.35
C ILE A 175 9.52 22.24 5.78
N ASN A 176 9.61 22.56 4.48
CA ASN A 176 8.55 23.24 3.74
C ASN A 176 7.75 22.21 2.91
N PRO A 177 6.53 21.81 3.36
CA PRO A 177 5.74 20.79 2.68
C PRO A 177 5.22 21.24 1.30
N LYS A 178 5.17 22.55 1.00
CA LYS A 178 4.80 23.06 -0.32
C LYS A 178 5.91 22.87 -1.36
N VAL A 179 7.14 22.64 -0.90
CA VAL A 179 8.31 22.43 -1.76
C VAL A 179 8.74 20.97 -1.79
N PHE A 180 8.78 20.32 -0.62
CA PHE A 180 9.17 18.92 -0.49
C PHE A 180 7.93 18.02 -0.58
N LYS A 181 7.87 17.11 -1.58
CA LYS A 181 6.65 16.38 -1.94
C LYS A 181 6.65 14.91 -1.54
N TYR A 182 7.77 14.22 -1.82
CA TYR A 182 7.86 12.76 -1.64
C TYR A 182 9.23 12.35 -1.14
N MET A 183 9.28 11.19 -0.49
CA MET A 183 10.49 10.41 -0.30
C MET A 183 10.33 9.05 -0.97
N VAL A 184 11.31 8.66 -1.77
CA VAL A 184 11.38 7.35 -2.39
C VAL A 184 12.56 6.60 -1.78
N PHE A 185 12.28 5.37 -1.33
CA PHE A 185 13.29 4.48 -0.77
C PHE A 185 13.43 3.28 -1.70
N ARG A 186 14.68 2.90 -1.96
CA ARG A 186 14.99 1.67 -2.69
C ARG A 186 16.03 0.88 -1.90
N THR A 187 15.73 -0.37 -1.58
CA THR A 187 16.62 -1.31 -0.90
C THR A 187 17.03 -2.45 -1.83
N ASN A 188 18.13 -3.11 -1.53
CA ASN A 188 18.56 -4.34 -2.18
C ASN A 188 18.76 -5.47 -1.16
N LEU A 189 19.09 -6.66 -1.65
CA LEU A 189 19.36 -7.85 -0.79
C LEU A 189 20.57 -7.67 0.14
N ASN A 190 21.52 -6.78 -0.20
CA ASN A 190 22.67 -6.44 0.63
C ASN A 190 22.34 -5.47 1.77
N GLN A 191 21.04 -5.11 1.95
CA GLN A 191 20.58 -4.13 2.94
C GLN A 191 21.12 -2.73 2.71
N GLU A 192 21.50 -2.41 1.49
CA GLU A 192 21.80 -1.04 1.06
C GLU A 192 20.52 -0.31 0.74
N ILE A 193 20.47 0.99 1.01
CA ILE A 193 19.32 1.83 0.74
C ILE A 193 19.73 3.12 0.01
N LEU A 194 19.04 3.39 -1.09
CA LEU A 194 19.03 4.69 -1.76
C LEU A 194 17.80 5.48 -1.33
N VAL A 195 17.98 6.76 -1.09
CA VAL A 195 16.92 7.69 -0.74
C VAL A 195 16.81 8.79 -1.79
N THR A 196 15.64 8.93 -2.41
CA THR A 196 15.37 10.05 -3.31
C THR A 196 14.43 11.04 -2.63
N LEU A 197 14.91 12.25 -2.45
CA LEU A 197 14.12 13.39 -2.00
C LEU A 197 13.49 14.05 -3.23
N VAL A 198 12.18 14.20 -3.25
CA VAL A 198 11.47 14.78 -4.39
C VAL A 198 10.92 16.14 -4.00
N ALA A 199 11.41 17.20 -4.64
CA ALA A 199 11.06 18.58 -4.32
C ALA A 199 10.80 19.39 -5.59
N THR A 200 10.14 20.55 -5.44
CA THR A 200 9.92 21.49 -6.56
C THR A 200 11.10 22.39 -6.83
N LYS A 201 12.05 22.47 -5.89
CA LYS A 201 13.26 23.30 -5.95
C LYS A 201 14.43 22.58 -5.35
N GLU A 202 15.62 22.90 -5.78
CA GLU A 202 16.85 22.34 -5.25
C GLU A 202 17.05 22.68 -3.77
N LEU A 203 16.86 23.93 -3.41
CA LEU A 203 17.00 24.41 -2.03
C LEU A 203 15.63 24.52 -1.37
N PHE A 204 15.48 23.87 -0.23
CA PHE A 204 14.30 23.97 0.62
C PHE A 204 14.65 23.92 2.11
N LEU A 205 13.76 24.46 2.92
CA LEU A 205 13.94 24.49 4.38
C LEU A 205 14.09 23.06 4.92
N GLY A 206 15.16 22.84 5.71
CA GLY A 206 15.44 21.57 6.38
C GLY A 206 16.15 20.53 5.53
N ARG A 207 16.51 20.81 4.26
CA ARG A 207 17.19 19.84 3.38
C ARG A 207 18.46 19.27 4.01
N GLU A 208 19.36 20.12 4.48
CA GLU A 208 20.64 19.69 5.04
C GLU A 208 20.44 18.87 6.31
N GLN A 209 19.59 19.35 7.22
CA GLN A 209 19.25 18.60 8.43
C GLN A 209 18.65 17.23 8.11
N LEU A 210 17.78 17.15 7.10
CA LEU A 210 17.18 15.91 6.65
C LEU A 210 18.22 14.95 6.09
N VAL A 211 19.12 15.44 5.24
CA VAL A 211 20.23 14.66 4.67
C VAL A 211 21.12 14.09 5.79
N ASP A 212 21.47 14.89 6.78
CA ASP A 212 22.27 14.43 7.92
C ASP A 212 21.56 13.36 8.75
N ARG A 213 20.25 13.51 8.97
CA ARG A 213 19.44 12.49 9.67
C ARG A 213 19.35 11.17 8.90
N ILE A 214 19.22 11.24 7.58
CA ILE A 214 19.19 10.04 6.72
C ILE A 214 20.54 9.30 6.80
N LYS A 215 21.66 10.02 6.77
CA LYS A 215 23.01 9.46 6.84
C LYS A 215 23.33 8.77 8.18
N GLU A 216 22.59 9.05 9.26
CA GLU A 216 22.74 8.36 10.55
C GLU A 216 22.37 6.86 10.45
N ILE A 217 21.60 6.46 9.44
CA ILE A 217 21.15 5.06 9.28
C ILE A 217 22.20 4.25 8.51
N LYS A 218 22.69 3.21 9.17
CA LYS A 218 23.63 2.26 8.54
C LYS A 218 22.98 1.61 7.31
N GLY A 219 23.70 1.59 6.20
CA GLY A 219 23.23 1.02 4.92
C GLY A 219 22.69 2.09 3.96
N VAL A 220 22.54 3.34 4.39
CA VAL A 220 22.30 4.44 3.45
C VAL A 220 23.58 4.65 2.64
N VAL A 221 23.53 4.29 1.36
CA VAL A 221 24.68 4.39 0.44
C VAL A 221 24.59 5.59 -0.48
N GLY A 222 23.38 6.15 -0.66
CA GLY A 222 23.20 7.33 -1.47
C GLY A 222 21.94 8.11 -1.22
N ILE A 223 21.99 9.41 -1.47
CA ILE A 223 20.86 10.34 -1.40
C ILE A 223 20.83 11.18 -2.66
N THR A 224 19.72 11.15 -3.36
CA THR A 224 19.49 11.92 -4.59
C THR A 224 18.35 12.91 -4.35
N LEU A 225 18.49 14.12 -4.87
CA LEU A 225 17.40 15.08 -5.00
C LEU A 225 16.84 15.02 -6.41
N ASN A 226 15.56 14.80 -6.54
CA ASN A 226 14.84 14.86 -7.81
C ASN A 226 13.96 16.11 -7.83
N ILE A 227 14.09 16.91 -8.90
CA ILE A 227 13.31 18.13 -9.10
C ILE A 227 12.05 17.79 -9.89
N ASN A 228 10.90 17.93 -9.24
CA ASN A 228 9.61 17.64 -9.85
C ASN A 228 8.60 18.77 -9.66
N ASN A 229 8.34 19.49 -10.74
CA ASN A 229 7.31 20.52 -10.83
C ASN A 229 5.99 20.02 -11.45
N GLN A 230 5.92 18.71 -11.82
CA GLN A 230 4.74 18.10 -12.43
C GLN A 230 3.82 17.51 -11.36
N SER A 231 2.53 17.40 -11.66
CA SER A 231 1.53 16.83 -10.75
C SER A 231 1.15 15.37 -11.04
N ASN A 232 1.49 14.89 -12.25
CA ASN A 232 1.07 13.58 -12.76
C ASN A 232 2.15 12.48 -12.64
N ARG A 233 3.33 12.82 -12.13
CA ARG A 233 4.45 11.89 -11.91
C ARG A 233 5.02 12.08 -10.51
N ILE A 234 5.61 11.03 -9.96
CA ILE A 234 6.33 11.08 -8.69
C ILE A 234 7.72 11.70 -8.91
N LEU A 235 8.44 11.24 -9.93
CA LEU A 235 9.77 11.74 -10.27
C LEU A 235 9.71 12.68 -11.48
N GLY A 236 10.46 13.78 -11.41
CA GLY A 236 10.74 14.67 -12.53
C GLY A 236 11.94 14.15 -13.36
N ASP A 237 12.34 14.93 -14.37
CA ASP A 237 13.35 14.53 -15.32
C ASP A 237 14.79 14.87 -14.85
N GLU A 238 14.94 15.74 -13.83
CA GLU A 238 16.22 16.18 -13.29
C GLU A 238 16.50 15.56 -11.92
N SER A 239 17.70 14.98 -11.75
CA SER A 239 18.15 14.40 -10.49
C SER A 239 19.59 14.83 -10.19
N ILE A 240 19.86 15.17 -8.92
CA ILE A 240 21.15 15.64 -8.41
C ILE A 240 21.55 14.72 -7.27
N THR A 241 22.71 14.07 -7.37
CA THR A 241 23.26 13.28 -6.27
C THR A 241 23.78 14.22 -5.18
N ILE A 242 23.22 14.11 -3.98
CA ILE A 242 23.63 14.91 -2.81
C ILE A 242 24.70 14.18 -1.99
N TYR A 243 24.59 12.86 -1.89
CA TYR A 243 25.48 12.02 -1.09
C TYR A 243 25.64 10.64 -1.72
N GLY A 244 26.86 10.12 -1.72
CA GLY A 244 27.20 8.75 -2.09
C GLY A 244 26.79 8.35 -3.50
N GLU A 245 26.27 7.15 -3.63
CA GLU A 245 25.92 6.51 -4.89
C GLU A 245 24.52 6.89 -5.37
N ASN A 246 24.29 6.79 -6.68
CA ASN A 246 22.96 6.97 -7.27
C ASN A 246 22.35 5.66 -7.80
N LEU A 247 23.09 4.57 -7.69
CA LEU A 247 22.70 3.22 -8.09
C LEU A 247 23.09 2.23 -6.99
N ILE A 248 22.32 1.17 -6.83
CA ILE A 248 22.68 -0.03 -6.05
C ILE A 248 22.58 -1.27 -6.92
N THR A 249 23.33 -2.29 -6.58
CA THR A 249 23.30 -3.57 -7.28
C THR A 249 22.28 -4.48 -6.63
N GLU A 250 21.31 -4.94 -7.41
CA GLU A 250 20.36 -5.99 -7.02
C GLU A 250 20.76 -7.30 -7.69
N PRO A 251 21.26 -8.29 -6.95
CA PRO A 251 21.57 -9.59 -7.51
C PRO A 251 20.30 -10.36 -7.86
N LEU A 252 20.20 -10.82 -9.10
CA LEU A 252 19.08 -11.64 -9.59
C LEU A 252 19.66 -12.91 -10.25
N ASN A 253 19.76 -13.99 -9.48
CA ASN A 253 20.48 -15.21 -9.89
C ASN A 253 21.93 -14.87 -10.30
N ASP A 254 22.29 -15.13 -11.57
CA ASP A 254 23.61 -14.89 -12.11
C ASP A 254 23.78 -13.49 -12.76
N ILE A 255 22.82 -12.59 -12.56
CA ILE A 255 22.83 -11.24 -13.16
C ILE A 255 22.78 -10.18 -12.06
N ASP A 256 23.69 -9.23 -12.14
CA ASP A 256 23.67 -8.05 -11.31
C ASP A 256 22.93 -6.91 -12.03
N MET A 257 21.82 -6.47 -11.48
CA MET A 257 21.03 -5.37 -11.99
C MET A 257 21.36 -4.08 -11.25
N LEU A 258 21.69 -3.02 -12.00
CA LEU A 258 21.82 -1.69 -11.43
C LEU A 258 20.43 -1.04 -11.33
N VAL A 259 20.06 -0.61 -10.14
CA VAL A 259 18.75 0.00 -9.85
C VAL A 259 18.89 1.31 -9.09
N ASN A 260 17.94 2.25 -9.34
CA ASN A 260 17.84 3.54 -8.65
C ASN A 260 16.42 3.84 -8.17
#